data_218d318d875c7620e40e109770e8f79c
#
_entry.id   218d318d875c7620e40e109770e8f79c
#
_cell.length_a   1.000
_cell.length_b   1.000
_cell.length_c   1.000
_cell.angle_alpha   90.00
_cell.angle_beta   90.00
_cell.angle_gamma   90.00
#
_symmetry.space_group_name_H-M   'P 1'
#
loop_
_entity.id
_entity.type
_entity.pdbx_description
1 polymer ?
#
loop_
_entity_poly.entity_id
_entity_poly.type
_entity_poly.pdbx_seq_one_letter_code
_entity_poly.pdbx_strand_id
1 'polypeptide(L)' 'MNFPYGPYLEILNFIRKYPEGCTVDQIAEAFPHLSADDRGGISHKLRWNGYIERHYVSGRVTVWVAIK' A
#
# COMPACT_ATOMS: atom_id res chain seq x y z
N MET A 1 -15.88 -14.24 1.19
CA MET A 1 -15.08 -13.48 0.22
C MET A 1 -13.62 -13.52 0.62
N ASN A 2 -12.74 -13.80 -0.32
CA ASN A 2 -11.30 -13.94 -0.02
C ASN A 2 -10.60 -12.59 0.05
N PHE A 3 -9.76 -12.40 1.05
CA PHE A 3 -8.92 -11.23 1.16
C PHE A 3 -7.67 -11.41 0.27
N PRO A 4 -7.20 -10.39 -0.46
CA PRO A 4 -7.75 -9.04 -0.49
C PRO A 4 -8.88 -8.87 -1.50
N TYR A 5 -9.76 -7.90 -1.22
CA TYR A 5 -10.89 -7.59 -2.07
C TYR A 5 -11.14 -6.09 -2.03
N GLY A 6 -11.99 -5.58 -2.95
CA GLY A 6 -12.38 -4.18 -2.99
C GLY A 6 -11.19 -3.22 -2.92
N PRO A 7 -11.22 -2.22 -2.05
CA PRO A 7 -10.13 -1.24 -1.96
C PRO A 7 -8.80 -1.85 -1.52
N TYR A 8 -8.82 -2.95 -0.80
CA TYR A 8 -7.59 -3.66 -0.44
C TYR A 8 -6.88 -4.19 -1.68
N LEU A 9 -7.63 -4.81 -2.57
CA LEU A 9 -7.07 -5.34 -3.82
C LEU A 9 -6.61 -4.22 -4.74
N GLU A 10 -7.38 -3.13 -4.82
CA GLU A 10 -7.01 -1.99 -5.66
C GLU A 10 -5.68 -1.37 -5.22
N ILE A 11 -5.51 -1.16 -3.92
CA ILE A 11 -4.26 -0.59 -3.40
C ILE A 11 -3.11 -1.57 -3.57
N LEU A 12 -3.33 -2.86 -3.32
CA LEU A 12 -2.30 -3.87 -3.53
C LEU A 12 -1.83 -3.89 -4.99
N ASN A 13 -2.76 -3.90 -5.94
CA ASN A 13 -2.42 -3.88 -7.36
C ASN A 13 -1.67 -2.61 -7.76
N PHE A 14 -2.02 -1.48 -7.15
CA PHE A 14 -1.31 -0.24 -7.37
C PHE A 14 0.14 -0.34 -6.88
N ILE A 15 0.34 -0.88 -5.67
CA ILE A 15 1.68 -1.05 -5.10
C ILE A 15 2.51 -2.00 -5.97
N ARG A 16 1.89 -3.02 -6.54
CA ARG A 16 2.58 -3.98 -7.42
C ARG A 16 3.19 -3.34 -8.67
N LYS A 17 2.70 -2.16 -9.06
CA LYS A 17 3.26 -1.43 -10.20
C LYS A 17 4.61 -0.78 -9.89
N TYR A 18 4.99 -0.74 -8.63
CA TYR A 18 6.21 -0.08 -8.18
C TYR A 18 7.14 -1.12 -7.54
N PRO A 19 7.89 -1.89 -8.35
CA PRO A 19 8.74 -2.96 -7.80
C PRO A 19 9.81 -2.45 -6.85
N GLU A 20 10.23 -1.18 -6.97
CA GLU A 20 11.21 -0.57 -6.07
C GLU A 20 10.56 0.10 -4.87
N GLY A 21 9.25 0.16 -4.84
CA GLY A 21 8.50 0.72 -3.72
C GLY A 21 7.56 1.83 -4.13
N CYS A 22 6.43 1.89 -3.42
CA CYS A 22 5.38 2.87 -3.64
C CYS A 22 5.28 3.75 -2.39
N THR A 23 5.36 5.08 -2.56
CA THR A 23 5.28 5.98 -1.43
C THR A 23 3.84 6.19 -0.99
N VAL A 24 3.69 6.65 0.25
CA VAL A 24 2.37 7.02 0.78
C VAL A 24 1.74 8.12 -0.06
N ASP A 25 2.54 9.07 -0.53
CA ASP A 25 2.05 10.17 -1.36
C ASP A 25 1.52 9.68 -2.71
N GLN A 26 2.19 8.70 -3.31
CA GLN A 26 1.72 8.10 -4.56
C GLN A 26 0.36 7.42 -4.37
N ILE A 27 0.18 6.72 -3.26
CA ILE A 27 -1.10 6.09 -2.94
C ILE A 27 -2.17 7.17 -2.71
N ALA A 28 -1.83 8.25 -2.01
CA ALA A 28 -2.76 9.34 -1.76
C ALA A 28 -3.24 9.98 -3.06
N GLU A 29 -2.35 10.20 -4.01
CA GLU A 29 -2.70 10.78 -5.31
C GLU A 29 -3.60 9.85 -6.13
N ALA A 30 -3.35 8.54 -6.06
CA ALA A 30 -4.10 7.57 -6.84
C ALA A 30 -5.49 7.30 -6.24
N PHE A 31 -5.65 7.47 -4.95
CA PHE A 31 -6.91 7.16 -4.24
C PHE A 31 -7.41 8.37 -3.44
N PRO A 32 -7.70 9.51 -4.13
CA PRO A 32 -8.13 10.73 -3.44
C PRO A 32 -9.49 10.62 -2.78
N HIS A 33 -10.28 9.64 -3.17
CA HIS A 33 -11.61 9.39 -2.58
C HIS A 33 -11.54 8.69 -1.23
N LEU A 34 -10.38 8.18 -0.86
CA LEU A 34 -10.17 7.57 0.45
C LEU A 34 -9.49 8.55 1.38
N SER A 35 -9.90 8.56 2.65
CA SER A 35 -9.25 9.40 3.66
C SER A 35 -7.86 8.84 3.98
N ALA A 36 -7.03 9.67 4.62
CA ALA A 36 -5.71 9.22 5.07
C ALA A 36 -5.84 8.04 6.05
N ASP A 37 -6.85 8.07 6.92
CA ASP A 37 -7.08 6.98 7.86
C ASP A 37 -7.47 5.69 7.12
N ASP A 38 -8.31 5.80 6.11
CA ASP A 38 -8.72 4.64 5.32
C ASP A 38 -7.53 4.04 4.57
N ARG A 39 -6.72 4.88 3.91
CA ARG A 39 -5.53 4.40 3.20
C ARG A 39 -4.54 3.75 4.16
N GLY A 40 -4.34 4.37 5.32
CA GLY A 40 -3.46 3.82 6.35
C GLY A 40 -3.95 2.48 6.87
N GLY A 41 -5.25 2.37 7.16
CA GLY A 41 -5.84 1.13 7.65
C GLY A 41 -5.75 0.01 6.62
N ILE A 42 -6.00 0.33 5.35
CA ILE A 42 -5.91 -0.65 4.26
C ILE A 42 -4.47 -1.15 4.10
N SER A 43 -3.50 -0.24 4.07
CA SER A 43 -2.09 -0.60 3.95
C SER A 43 -1.64 -1.44 5.14
N HIS A 44 -2.06 -1.06 6.34
CA HIS A 44 -1.71 -1.80 7.55
C HIS A 44 -2.26 -3.23 7.50
N LYS A 45 -3.49 -3.39 7.05
CA LYS A 45 -4.10 -4.71 6.96
C LYS A 45 -3.43 -5.57 5.89
N LEU A 46 -3.05 -4.97 4.76
CA LEU A 46 -2.28 -5.68 3.74
C LEU A 46 -0.93 -6.14 4.28
N ARG A 47 -0.25 -5.27 5.01
CA ARG A 47 1.01 -5.62 5.64
C ARG A 47 0.84 -6.74 6.67
N TRP A 48 -0.17 -6.62 7.51
CA TRP A 48 -0.45 -7.59 8.55
C TRP A 48 -0.71 -8.99 7.98
N ASN A 49 -1.33 -9.04 6.81
CA ASN A 49 -1.63 -10.31 6.14
C ASN A 49 -0.50 -10.78 5.21
N GLY A 50 0.64 -10.11 5.21
CA GLY A 50 1.82 -10.55 4.48
C GLY A 50 1.82 -10.27 2.99
N TYR A 51 1.04 -9.30 2.52
CA TYR A 51 1.00 -8.93 1.10
C TYR A 51 1.99 -7.84 0.74
N ILE A 52 2.32 -6.96 1.67
CA ILE A 52 3.26 -5.86 1.45
C ILE A 52 4.21 -5.73 2.63
N GLU A 53 5.35 -5.12 2.38
CA GLU A 53 6.34 -4.79 3.40
C GLU A 53 6.67 -3.31 3.33
N ARG A 54 7.13 -2.76 4.43
CA ARG A 54 7.60 -1.39 4.48
C ARG A 54 9.12 -1.38 4.41
N HIS A 55 9.67 -0.63 3.47
CA HIS A 55 11.11 -0.50 3.30
C HIS A 55 11.53 0.95 3.48
N TYR A 56 12.72 1.16 4.00
CA TYR A 56 13.33 2.48 4.12
C TYR A 56 14.25 2.70 2.93
N VAL A 57 14.05 3.79 2.21
CA VAL A 57 14.84 4.09 1.03
C VAL A 57 16.02 5.00 1.36
N SER A 58 15.77 6.04 2.16
CA SER A 58 16.84 6.94 2.60
C SER A 58 16.42 7.63 3.89
N GLY A 59 16.75 7.01 5.00
CA GLY A 59 16.53 7.58 6.32
C GLY A 59 15.12 7.99 6.67
N ARG A 60 14.49 8.82 5.86
CA ARG A 60 13.17 9.39 6.14
C ARG A 60 12.06 8.91 5.23
N VAL A 61 12.42 8.36 4.08
CA VAL A 61 11.42 7.95 3.10
C VAL A 61 11.16 6.46 3.24
N THR A 62 9.91 6.14 3.51
CA THR A 62 9.47 4.75 3.56
C THR A 62 8.58 4.47 2.36
N VAL A 63 8.68 3.27 1.84
CA VAL A 63 7.87 2.82 0.72
C VAL A 63 7.24 1.48 1.03
N TRP A 64 6.12 1.22 0.37
CA TRP A 64 5.47 -0.08 0.42
C TRP A 64 5.91 -0.91 -0.78
N VAL A 65 6.28 -2.16 -0.53
CA VAL A 65 6.70 -3.10 -1.57
C VAL A 65 5.81 -4.32 -1.51
N ALA A 66 5.24 -4.71 -2.64
CA ALA A 66 4.42 -5.91 -2.70
C ALA A 66 5.31 -7.13 -2.70
N ILE A 67 5.00 -8.09 -1.80
CA ILE A 67 5.73 -9.36 -1.69
C ILE A 67 4.88 -10.54 -2.15
N LYS A 68 3.64 -10.27 -2.49
CA LYS A 68 2.75 -11.28 -3.07
C LYS A 68 2.01 -10.74 -4.25
#